data_1651b7c2cdece45d61aa189d1887425c
#
_entry.id   1651b7c2cdece45d61aa189d1887425c
#
_cell.length_a   1.000
_cell.length_b   1.000
_cell.length_c   1.000
_cell.angle_alpha   90.00
_cell.angle_beta   90.00
_cell.angle_gamma   90.00
#
_symmetry.space_group_name_H-M   'P 1'
#
loop_
_entity.id
_entity.type
_entity.pdbx_description
1 polymer ?
#
loop_
_entity_poly.entity_id
_entity_poly.type
_entity_poly.pdbx_seq_one_letter_code
_entity_poly.pdbx_strand_id
1 'polypeptide(L)'
;ANEDTTIKIGAKSFSESKILGELYALALEDAGYTVDREFEVSDNLIHQAVCDGQIDMYPEYTGTALLTILDQPMETDPQVTYDTVKKMYDVLDMCEASNGNGLTMRADVAEKYGIKTISDLQANAENIRFGGTSDTFEREDGLSGLEQTYGTFNFKSKNTFDNSLKYQAMENDEVDCVPAYTTDAQLSSNEFILLEDDKHFWPPYNIIPVVRQKVINAHPDVAEIINKISAAIDTETMTKLNAQVDIDKEEYEDVAADFYATIK
;
A
#
# COMPACT_ATOMS: atom_id res chain seq x y z
N ALA A 1 -7.67 -19.25 -28.13
CA ALA A 1 -7.09 -20.24 -27.24
C ALA A 1 -7.34 -19.94 -25.75
N ASN A 2 -7.59 -18.65 -25.38
CA ASN A 2 -7.83 -18.24 -23.98
C ASN A 2 -9.32 -18.16 -23.62
N GLU A 3 -10.20 -18.14 -24.60
CA GLU A 3 -11.65 -17.90 -24.47
C GLU A 3 -12.37 -18.89 -23.56
N ASP A 4 -11.87 -20.14 -23.49
CA ASP A 4 -12.48 -21.19 -22.68
C ASP A 4 -11.87 -21.27 -21.27
N THR A 5 -10.96 -20.35 -20.94
CA THR A 5 -10.26 -20.34 -19.65
C THR A 5 -10.82 -19.26 -18.77
N THR A 6 -11.32 -19.64 -17.59
CA THR A 6 -11.75 -18.71 -16.55
C THR A 6 -10.66 -18.55 -15.50
N ILE A 7 -10.28 -17.31 -15.21
CA ILE A 7 -9.34 -16.96 -14.13
C ILE A 7 -10.14 -16.24 -13.04
N LYS A 8 -10.02 -16.73 -11.82
CA LYS A 8 -10.71 -16.19 -10.64
C LYS A 8 -9.77 -15.24 -9.91
N ILE A 9 -10.14 -13.96 -9.89
CA ILE A 9 -9.33 -12.92 -9.23
C ILE A 9 -9.99 -12.51 -7.93
N GLY A 10 -9.25 -12.60 -6.83
CA GLY A 10 -9.67 -12.11 -5.53
C GLY A 10 -9.16 -10.70 -5.24
N ALA A 11 -9.83 -10.02 -4.35
CA ALA A 11 -9.37 -8.77 -3.77
C ALA A 11 -9.91 -8.62 -2.35
N LYS A 12 -9.15 -7.98 -1.50
CA LYS A 12 -9.61 -7.57 -0.18
C LYS A 12 -10.62 -6.43 -0.31
N SER A 13 -11.33 -6.10 0.75
CA SER A 13 -12.48 -5.19 0.67
C SER A 13 -12.13 -3.69 0.54
N PHE A 14 -10.88 -3.28 0.72
CA PHE A 14 -10.50 -1.87 0.61
C PHE A 14 -10.23 -1.43 -0.85
N SER A 15 -10.40 -0.15 -1.11
CA SER A 15 -10.38 0.44 -2.46
C SER A 15 -9.15 0.07 -3.28
N GLU A 16 -7.95 0.19 -2.71
CA GLU A 16 -6.70 -0.12 -3.42
C GLU A 16 -6.67 -1.55 -3.95
N SER A 17 -7.08 -2.51 -3.11
CA SER A 17 -7.12 -3.92 -3.51
C SER A 17 -8.10 -4.17 -4.66
N LYS A 18 -9.26 -3.52 -4.61
CA LYS A 18 -10.29 -3.64 -5.66
C LYS A 18 -9.83 -3.00 -6.96
N ILE A 19 -9.20 -1.84 -6.91
CA ILE A 19 -8.62 -1.17 -8.08
C ILE A 19 -7.60 -2.09 -8.75
N LEU A 20 -6.68 -2.66 -7.97
CA LEU A 20 -5.65 -3.56 -8.48
C LEU A 20 -6.25 -4.84 -9.07
N GLY A 21 -7.20 -5.45 -8.37
CA GLY A 21 -7.91 -6.64 -8.86
C GLY A 21 -8.62 -6.36 -10.18
N GLU A 22 -9.26 -5.22 -10.31
CA GLU A 22 -9.94 -4.82 -11.55
C GLU A 22 -8.94 -4.56 -12.69
N LEU A 23 -7.78 -3.96 -12.40
CA LEU A 23 -6.72 -3.79 -13.40
C LEU A 23 -6.23 -5.13 -13.95
N TYR A 24 -6.02 -6.12 -13.06
CA TYR A 24 -5.65 -7.47 -13.48
C TYR A 24 -6.75 -8.10 -14.34
N ALA A 25 -8.00 -7.93 -13.92
CA ALA A 25 -9.14 -8.46 -14.65
C ALA A 25 -9.24 -7.89 -16.07
N LEU A 26 -9.14 -6.56 -16.20
CA LEU A 26 -9.22 -5.89 -17.50
C LEU A 26 -8.09 -6.33 -18.43
N ALA A 27 -6.87 -6.46 -17.92
CA ALA A 27 -5.73 -6.89 -18.71
C ALA A 27 -5.89 -8.33 -19.20
N LEU A 28 -6.39 -9.23 -18.36
CA LEU A 28 -6.63 -10.63 -18.72
C LEU A 28 -7.81 -10.78 -19.69
N GLU A 29 -8.88 -10.01 -19.50
CA GLU A 29 -10.01 -9.99 -20.43
C GLU A 29 -9.59 -9.47 -21.81
N ASP A 30 -8.72 -8.46 -21.85
CA ASP A 30 -8.18 -7.94 -23.10
C ASP A 30 -7.32 -8.98 -23.85
N ALA A 31 -6.73 -9.91 -23.11
CA ALA A 31 -5.98 -11.06 -23.66
C ALA A 31 -6.88 -12.26 -24.02
N GLY A 32 -8.18 -12.14 -23.85
CA GLY A 32 -9.18 -13.15 -24.24
C GLY A 32 -9.61 -14.11 -23.13
N TYR A 33 -9.14 -13.92 -21.90
CA TYR A 33 -9.59 -14.73 -20.77
C TYR A 33 -10.98 -14.32 -20.28
N THR A 34 -11.73 -15.26 -19.74
CA THR A 34 -12.91 -14.96 -18.91
C THR A 34 -12.44 -14.76 -17.47
N VAL A 35 -12.93 -13.74 -16.78
CA VAL A 35 -12.53 -13.43 -15.41
C VAL A 35 -13.75 -13.45 -14.49
N ASP A 36 -13.62 -14.18 -13.38
CA ASP A 36 -14.53 -14.12 -12.24
C ASP A 36 -13.91 -13.23 -11.17
N ARG A 37 -14.68 -12.27 -10.67
CA ARG A 37 -14.23 -11.29 -9.66
C ARG A 37 -14.80 -11.62 -8.29
N GLU A 38 -13.92 -11.87 -7.31
CA GLU A 38 -14.25 -12.14 -5.92
C GLU A 38 -13.64 -11.03 -5.04
N PHE A 39 -14.25 -9.84 -5.09
CA PHE A 39 -13.63 -8.59 -4.57
C PHE A 39 -14.10 -8.17 -3.18
N GLU A 40 -14.56 -9.07 -2.36
CA GLU A 40 -14.92 -8.79 -0.96
C GLU A 40 -14.37 -9.89 -0.04
N VAL A 41 -13.20 -10.43 -0.38
CA VAL A 41 -12.62 -11.52 0.42
C VAL A 41 -11.96 -10.94 1.67
N SER A 42 -12.24 -11.53 2.82
CA SER A 42 -11.65 -11.14 4.08
C SER A 42 -10.12 -11.34 4.07
N ASP A 43 -9.38 -10.41 4.67
CA ASP A 43 -7.92 -10.47 4.80
C ASP A 43 -7.44 -11.78 5.41
N ASN A 44 -8.20 -12.34 6.36
CA ASN A 44 -7.86 -13.59 7.04
C ASN A 44 -8.08 -14.83 6.17
N LEU A 45 -8.86 -14.73 5.10
CA LEU A 45 -9.29 -15.88 4.28
C LEU A 45 -8.66 -15.90 2.90
N ILE A 46 -8.13 -14.78 2.41
CA ILE A 46 -7.73 -14.66 1.00
C ILE A 46 -6.54 -15.56 0.65
N HIS A 47 -5.57 -15.70 1.55
CA HIS A 47 -4.45 -16.61 1.36
C HIS A 47 -4.94 -18.05 1.26
N GLN A 48 -5.82 -18.48 2.16
CA GLN A 48 -6.37 -19.83 2.13
C GLN A 48 -7.20 -20.06 0.85
N ALA A 49 -7.95 -19.04 0.41
CA ALA A 49 -8.73 -19.11 -0.83
C ALA A 49 -7.84 -19.38 -2.06
N VAL A 50 -6.66 -18.78 -2.14
CA VAL A 50 -5.73 -19.05 -3.23
C VAL A 50 -5.10 -20.44 -3.08
N CYS A 51 -4.79 -20.86 -1.87
CA CYS A 51 -4.25 -22.20 -1.63
C CYS A 51 -5.25 -23.30 -2.01
N ASP A 52 -6.52 -23.10 -1.72
CA ASP A 52 -7.61 -24.05 -2.01
C ASP A 52 -8.12 -23.99 -3.45
N GLY A 53 -7.66 -23.02 -4.24
CA GLY A 53 -8.10 -22.82 -5.61
C GLY A 53 -9.49 -22.21 -5.75
N GLN A 54 -10.03 -21.60 -4.70
CA GLN A 54 -11.24 -20.80 -4.76
C GLN A 54 -11.04 -19.52 -5.55
N ILE A 55 -9.82 -18.96 -5.48
CA ILE A 55 -9.32 -17.91 -6.37
C ILE A 55 -7.99 -18.35 -6.96
N ASP A 56 -7.61 -17.78 -8.08
CA ASP A 56 -6.37 -18.08 -8.81
C ASP A 56 -5.27 -17.06 -8.54
N MET A 57 -5.66 -15.83 -8.24
CA MET A 57 -4.73 -14.73 -8.01
C MET A 57 -5.37 -13.59 -7.21
N TYR A 58 -4.54 -12.78 -6.58
CA TYR A 58 -4.96 -11.56 -5.89
C TYR A 58 -3.77 -10.64 -5.65
N PRO A 59 -4.01 -9.31 -5.45
CA PRO A 59 -2.95 -8.39 -5.06
C PRO A 59 -2.63 -8.52 -3.57
N GLU A 60 -1.37 -8.71 -3.24
CA GLU A 60 -0.84 -8.80 -1.88
C GLU A 60 0.29 -7.79 -1.70
N TYR A 61 0.90 -7.77 -0.53
CA TYR A 61 2.01 -6.90 -0.17
C TYR A 61 3.18 -7.73 0.35
N THR A 62 4.40 -7.33 -0.01
CA THR A 62 5.61 -8.06 0.37
C THR A 62 5.74 -8.23 1.88
N GLY A 63 5.53 -7.17 2.65
CA GLY A 63 5.61 -7.23 4.10
C GLY A 63 4.57 -8.15 4.73
N THR A 64 3.33 -8.11 4.23
CA THR A 64 2.26 -8.99 4.69
C THR A 64 2.57 -10.45 4.39
N ALA A 65 3.04 -10.73 3.19
CA ALA A 65 3.44 -12.08 2.81
C ALA A 65 4.58 -12.60 3.69
N LEU A 66 5.61 -11.80 3.89
CA LEU A 66 6.77 -12.20 4.70
C LEU A 66 6.40 -12.48 6.15
N LEU A 67 5.71 -11.53 6.79
CA LEU A 67 5.49 -11.54 8.23
C LEU A 67 4.27 -12.36 8.63
N THR A 68 3.16 -12.22 7.91
CA THR A 68 1.86 -12.79 8.30
C THR A 68 1.63 -14.16 7.68
N ILE A 69 1.97 -14.34 6.41
CA ILE A 69 1.71 -15.60 5.68
C ILE A 69 2.87 -16.59 5.90
N LEU A 70 4.10 -16.14 5.74
CA LEU A 70 5.28 -16.98 5.76
C LEU A 70 5.97 -17.05 7.13
N ASP A 71 5.55 -16.22 8.07
CA ASP A 71 6.09 -16.16 9.45
C ASP A 71 7.63 -16.07 9.46
N GLN A 72 8.17 -15.18 8.63
CA GLN A 72 9.60 -14.95 8.53
C GLN A 72 10.02 -13.71 9.33
N PRO A 73 11.30 -13.60 9.71
CA PRO A 73 11.82 -12.41 10.39
C PRO A 73 11.61 -11.15 9.55
N MET A 74 11.41 -10.03 10.24
CA MET A 74 11.27 -8.72 9.61
C MET A 74 12.53 -8.36 8.80
N GLU A 75 12.32 -7.78 7.63
CA GLU A 75 13.35 -7.24 6.75
C GLU A 75 12.95 -5.83 6.34
N THR A 76 13.89 -4.92 6.24
CA THR A 76 13.63 -3.53 5.86
C THR A 76 14.04 -3.18 4.44
N ASP A 77 14.89 -3.99 3.80
CA ASP A 77 15.25 -3.81 2.40
C ASP A 77 14.15 -4.38 1.49
N PRO A 78 13.57 -3.55 0.57
CA PRO A 78 12.48 -4.00 -0.29
C PRO A 78 12.85 -5.17 -1.20
N GLN A 79 14.05 -5.18 -1.77
CA GLN A 79 14.47 -6.24 -2.68
C GLN A 79 14.72 -7.55 -1.95
N VAL A 80 15.35 -7.49 -0.77
CA VAL A 80 15.59 -8.67 0.07
C VAL A 80 14.27 -9.27 0.55
N THR A 81 13.32 -8.42 0.95
CA THR A 81 11.97 -8.86 1.34
C THR A 81 11.29 -9.59 0.19
N TYR A 82 11.29 -9.01 -0.99
CA TYR A 82 10.70 -9.60 -2.19
C TYR A 82 11.37 -10.93 -2.56
N ASP A 83 12.68 -10.99 -2.58
CA ASP A 83 13.43 -12.20 -2.93
C ASP A 83 13.14 -13.33 -1.97
N THR A 84 13.01 -13.03 -0.69
CA THR A 84 12.64 -14.02 0.35
C THR A 84 11.22 -14.55 0.12
N VAL A 85 10.26 -13.66 -0.13
CA VAL A 85 8.88 -14.04 -0.42
C VAL A 85 8.80 -14.91 -1.67
N LYS A 86 9.48 -14.52 -2.74
CA LYS A 86 9.47 -15.24 -4.01
C LYS A 86 9.99 -16.67 -3.93
N LYS A 87 10.89 -16.97 -3.00
CA LYS A 87 11.40 -18.34 -2.77
C LYS A 87 10.34 -19.25 -2.14
N MET A 88 9.36 -18.68 -1.45
CA MET A 88 8.43 -19.43 -0.60
C MET A 88 6.97 -19.28 -1.03
N TYR A 89 6.67 -18.37 -1.93
CA TYR A 89 5.30 -18.04 -2.34
C TYR A 89 5.25 -17.76 -3.84
N ASP A 90 4.14 -18.13 -4.46
CA ASP A 90 3.92 -17.97 -5.92
C ASP A 90 3.55 -16.52 -6.24
N VAL A 91 4.54 -15.66 -6.43
CA VAL A 91 4.36 -14.24 -6.72
C VAL A 91 5.01 -13.85 -8.04
N LEU A 92 4.43 -12.84 -8.70
CA LEU A 92 5.01 -12.21 -9.88
C LEU A 92 5.83 -10.98 -9.49
N ASP A 93 6.18 -10.13 -10.47
CA ASP A 93 7.05 -8.98 -10.24
C ASP A 93 6.43 -7.98 -9.26
N MET A 94 7.28 -7.44 -8.42
CA MET A 94 6.93 -6.44 -7.42
C MET A 94 6.69 -5.07 -8.07
N CYS A 95 5.64 -4.36 -7.63
CA CYS A 95 5.45 -2.95 -7.95
C CYS A 95 6.47 -2.08 -7.21
N GLU A 96 6.78 -0.92 -7.76
CA GLU A 96 7.45 0.14 -7.00
C GLU A 96 6.53 0.68 -5.89
N ALA A 97 5.21 0.71 -6.14
CA ALA A 97 4.23 1.17 -5.16
C ALA A 97 4.28 0.37 -3.86
N SER A 98 4.35 1.08 -2.74
CA SER A 98 4.37 0.51 -1.39
C SER A 98 3.30 1.18 -0.54
N ASN A 99 2.47 0.36 0.12
CA ASN A 99 1.45 0.83 1.07
C ASN A 99 1.80 0.32 2.46
N GLY A 100 2.58 1.10 3.18
CA GLY A 100 3.02 0.79 4.54
C GLY A 100 2.78 1.93 5.50
N ASN A 101 3.34 1.82 6.70
CA ASN A 101 3.28 2.89 7.69
C ASN A 101 4.19 4.05 7.30
N GLY A 102 3.78 5.26 7.65
CA GLY A 102 4.54 6.46 7.43
C GLY A 102 4.12 7.58 8.35
N LEU A 103 4.76 8.73 8.20
CA LEU A 103 4.38 9.98 8.84
C LEU A 103 4.11 11.02 7.74
N THR A 104 3.01 11.73 7.89
CA THR A 104 2.66 12.86 7.03
C THR A 104 2.56 14.12 7.85
N MET A 105 2.81 15.26 7.22
CA MET A 105 2.67 16.55 7.87
C MET A 105 2.17 17.62 6.92
N ARG A 106 1.72 18.74 7.46
CA ARG A 106 1.34 19.91 6.67
C ARG A 106 2.54 20.39 5.86
N ALA A 107 2.32 20.56 4.55
CA ALA A 107 3.38 20.97 3.63
C ALA A 107 3.95 22.34 3.98
N ASP A 108 3.10 23.30 4.42
CA ASP A 108 3.53 24.64 4.80
C ASP A 108 4.47 24.64 6.01
N VAL A 109 4.18 23.81 7.01
CA VAL A 109 5.02 23.65 8.21
C VAL A 109 6.32 22.96 7.86
N ALA A 110 6.27 21.90 7.04
CA ALA A 110 7.46 21.20 6.57
C ALA A 110 8.41 22.13 5.80
N GLU A 111 7.88 22.94 4.91
CA GLU A 111 8.66 23.92 4.16
C GLU A 111 9.32 24.95 5.09
N LYS A 112 8.56 25.45 6.06
CA LYS A 112 9.05 26.43 7.03
C LYS A 112 10.29 25.97 7.79
N TYR A 113 10.35 24.69 8.16
CA TYR A 113 11.44 24.14 8.95
C TYR A 113 12.40 23.23 8.15
N GLY A 114 12.22 23.13 6.83
CA GLY A 114 13.07 22.33 5.97
C GLY A 114 12.97 20.81 6.24
N ILE A 115 11.79 20.33 6.62
CA ILE A 115 11.56 18.94 6.99
C ILE A 115 11.14 18.13 5.75
N LYS A 116 11.91 17.10 5.41
CA LYS A 116 11.62 16.16 4.32
C LYS A 116 11.69 14.71 4.77
N THR A 117 12.47 14.42 5.78
CA THR A 117 12.71 13.08 6.32
C THR A 117 12.29 13.00 7.77
N ILE A 118 12.15 11.78 8.29
CA ILE A 118 11.87 11.57 9.71
C ILE A 118 13.03 12.05 10.58
N SER A 119 14.28 11.95 10.09
CA SER A 119 15.43 12.54 10.78
C SER A 119 15.30 14.06 10.90
N ASP A 120 14.84 14.74 9.86
CA ASP A 120 14.56 16.19 9.90
C ASP A 120 13.46 16.51 10.92
N LEU A 121 12.42 15.69 10.97
CA LEU A 121 11.34 15.85 11.96
C LEU A 121 11.88 15.72 13.38
N GLN A 122 12.72 14.74 13.64
CA GLN A 122 13.32 14.54 14.95
C GLN A 122 14.14 15.76 15.38
N ALA A 123 14.94 16.32 14.47
CA ALA A 123 15.76 17.49 14.75
C ALA A 123 14.93 18.76 15.01
N ASN A 124 13.70 18.83 14.50
CA ASN A 124 12.81 19.99 14.62
C ASN A 124 11.57 19.72 15.48
N ALA A 125 11.53 18.61 16.21
CA ALA A 125 10.33 18.16 16.91
C ALA A 125 9.73 19.21 17.87
N GLU A 126 10.56 20.01 18.52
CA GLU A 126 10.12 21.06 19.44
C GLU A 126 9.20 22.12 18.81
N ASN A 127 9.23 22.24 17.49
CA ASN A 127 8.40 23.17 16.73
C ASN A 127 7.12 22.51 16.18
N ILE A 128 6.93 21.21 16.38
CA ILE A 128 5.91 20.42 15.72
C ILE A 128 4.89 19.88 16.72
N ARG A 129 3.61 20.13 16.43
CA ARG A 129 2.49 19.52 17.17
C ARG A 129 2.20 18.17 16.52
N PHE A 130 2.32 17.10 17.28
CA PHE A 130 2.13 15.73 16.82
C PHE A 130 0.79 15.18 17.31
N GLY A 131 0.07 14.50 16.44
CA GLY A 131 -1.16 13.82 16.80
C GLY A 131 -1.15 12.38 16.33
N GLY A 132 -1.91 11.54 17.02
CA GLY A 132 -2.03 10.13 16.65
C GLY A 132 -3.18 9.45 17.37
N THR A 133 -3.33 8.17 17.12
CA THR A 133 -4.27 7.31 17.86
C THR A 133 -3.60 6.78 19.12
N SER A 134 -4.35 6.11 20.00
CA SER A 134 -3.75 5.42 21.15
C SER A 134 -2.68 4.42 20.70
N ASP A 135 -2.92 3.68 19.61
CA ASP A 135 -1.96 2.73 19.04
C ASP A 135 -0.62 3.40 18.66
N THR A 136 -0.66 4.62 18.14
CA THR A 136 0.55 5.40 17.79
C THR A 136 1.49 5.53 18.99
N PHE A 137 0.93 5.75 20.17
CA PHE A 137 1.69 5.98 21.40
C PHE A 137 2.00 4.71 22.18
N GLU A 138 1.25 3.63 21.95
CA GLU A 138 1.34 2.38 22.73
C GLU A 138 2.09 1.26 22.02
N ARG A 139 2.02 1.20 20.68
CA ARG A 139 2.60 0.10 19.90
C ARG A 139 4.09 0.31 19.64
N GLU A 140 4.83 -0.81 19.56
CA GLU A 140 6.26 -0.80 19.21
C GLU A 140 6.53 -0.35 17.77
N ASP A 141 5.57 -0.49 16.87
CA ASP A 141 5.68 0.03 15.50
C ASP A 141 5.20 1.48 15.37
N GLY A 142 4.89 2.13 16.47
CA GLY A 142 4.53 3.54 16.57
C GLY A 142 5.68 4.42 17.07
N LEU A 143 5.34 5.43 17.87
CA LEU A 143 6.30 6.46 18.31
C LEU A 143 7.45 5.88 19.12
N SER A 144 7.22 4.92 20.03
CA SER A 144 8.28 4.35 20.85
C SER A 144 9.36 3.67 20.02
N GLY A 145 8.98 2.92 18.98
CA GLY A 145 9.92 2.30 18.05
C GLY A 145 10.67 3.33 17.22
N LEU A 146 9.97 4.34 16.73
CA LEU A 146 10.60 5.45 16.01
C LEU A 146 11.65 6.14 16.86
N GLU A 147 11.37 6.37 18.14
CA GLU A 147 12.32 6.99 19.07
C GLU A 147 13.56 6.14 19.30
N GLN A 148 13.43 4.82 19.28
CA GLN A 148 14.58 3.92 19.37
C GLN A 148 15.50 4.02 18.14
N THR A 149 14.92 4.28 16.98
CA THR A 149 15.66 4.37 15.72
C THR A 149 16.19 5.78 15.45
N TYR A 150 15.36 6.81 15.65
CA TYR A 150 15.67 8.19 15.28
C TYR A 150 16.11 9.07 16.45
N GLY A 151 15.91 8.65 17.68
CA GLY A 151 16.09 9.46 18.87
C GLY A 151 14.76 10.04 19.37
N THR A 152 14.77 10.58 20.58
CA THR A 152 13.57 11.13 21.21
C THR A 152 12.98 12.30 20.41
N PHE A 153 11.66 12.27 20.22
CA PHE A 153 10.92 13.36 19.60
C PHE A 153 10.35 14.26 20.70
N ASN A 154 10.99 15.38 20.97
CA ASN A 154 10.50 16.37 21.93
C ASN A 154 9.46 17.28 21.27
N PHE A 155 8.32 16.70 20.87
CA PHE A 155 7.25 17.45 20.21
C PHE A 155 6.73 18.60 21.07
N LYS A 156 6.33 19.70 20.42
CA LYS A 156 5.69 20.84 21.05
C LYS A 156 4.42 20.43 21.80
N SER A 157 3.64 19.50 21.22
CA SER A 157 2.48 18.88 21.84
C SER A 157 2.23 17.50 21.27
N LYS A 158 1.52 16.65 22.02
CA LYS A 158 1.07 15.33 21.62
C LYS A 158 -0.41 15.23 21.90
N ASN A 159 -1.21 15.01 20.87
CA ASN A 159 -2.67 14.87 20.97
C ASN A 159 -3.09 13.49 20.52
N THR A 160 -4.11 12.92 21.17
CA THR A 160 -4.71 11.64 20.79
C THR A 160 -6.09 11.90 20.21
N PHE A 161 -6.40 11.26 19.08
CA PHE A 161 -7.71 11.35 18.43
C PHE A 161 -8.01 10.07 17.66
N ASP A 162 -9.24 9.95 17.16
CA ASP A 162 -9.66 8.85 16.31
C ASP A 162 -8.93 8.92 14.96
N ASN A 163 -8.53 7.76 14.42
CA ASN A 163 -7.80 7.68 13.14
C ASN A 163 -8.54 8.37 11.98
N SER A 164 -9.86 8.37 11.98
CA SER A 164 -10.67 9.02 10.94
C SER A 164 -10.53 10.54 10.93
N LEU A 165 -10.04 11.15 12.01
CA LEU A 165 -9.91 12.59 12.18
C LEU A 165 -8.52 13.16 11.91
N LYS A 166 -7.54 12.30 11.60
CA LYS A 166 -6.13 12.72 11.51
C LYS A 166 -5.86 13.83 10.48
N TYR A 167 -6.41 13.70 9.28
CA TYR A 167 -6.23 14.73 8.25
C TYR A 167 -7.02 15.99 8.54
N GLN A 168 -8.23 15.85 9.05
CA GLN A 168 -9.05 16.97 9.47
C GLN A 168 -8.38 17.77 10.58
N ALA A 169 -7.72 17.12 11.53
CA ALA A 169 -6.99 17.79 12.61
C ALA A 169 -5.84 18.65 12.06
N MET A 170 -5.15 18.19 11.02
CA MET A 170 -4.13 18.99 10.33
C MET A 170 -4.76 20.16 9.55
N GLU A 171 -5.84 19.93 8.83
CA GLU A 171 -6.58 20.97 8.07
C GLU A 171 -7.11 22.06 9.00
N ASN A 172 -7.57 21.69 10.20
CA ASN A 172 -8.10 22.61 11.21
C ASN A 172 -6.99 23.29 12.04
N ASP A 173 -5.73 23.11 11.68
CA ASP A 173 -4.58 23.70 12.39
C ASP A 173 -4.49 23.28 13.86
N GLU A 174 -4.90 22.06 14.17
CA GLU A 174 -4.80 21.48 15.53
C GLU A 174 -3.48 20.76 15.75
N VAL A 175 -2.98 20.09 14.72
CA VAL A 175 -1.70 19.37 14.71
C VAL A 175 -0.98 19.60 13.38
N ASP A 176 0.34 19.33 13.36
CA ASP A 176 1.18 19.52 12.18
C ASP A 176 1.60 18.21 11.53
N CYS A 177 1.68 17.12 12.28
CA CYS A 177 2.18 15.82 11.85
C CYS A 177 1.35 14.69 12.46
N VAL A 178 1.03 13.68 11.65
CA VAL A 178 0.26 12.50 12.08
C VAL A 178 0.81 11.24 11.40
N PRO A 179 0.57 10.04 11.97
CA PRO A 179 0.80 8.80 11.26
C PRO A 179 -0.11 8.67 10.04
N ALA A 180 0.40 7.99 9.01
CA ALA A 180 -0.33 7.77 7.77
C ALA A 180 0.01 6.39 7.20
N TYR A 181 -0.81 5.95 6.23
CA TYR A 181 -0.40 4.92 5.28
C TYR A 181 0.13 5.63 4.04
N THR A 182 1.16 5.06 3.43
CA THR A 182 1.92 5.76 2.37
C THR A 182 1.16 5.95 1.06
N THR A 183 0.00 5.33 0.91
CA THR A 183 -0.91 5.52 -0.22
C THR A 183 -2.26 6.13 0.19
N ASP A 184 -2.33 6.75 1.37
CA ASP A 184 -3.55 7.46 1.79
C ASP A 184 -3.99 8.47 0.72
N ALA A 185 -5.28 8.47 0.40
CA ALA A 185 -5.85 9.30 -0.65
C ALA A 185 -5.55 10.80 -0.48
N GLN A 186 -5.53 11.28 0.76
CA GLN A 186 -5.26 12.68 1.10
C GLN A 186 -3.85 13.13 0.69
N LEU A 187 -2.90 12.17 0.56
CA LEU A 187 -1.54 12.46 0.11
C LEU A 187 -1.45 12.85 -1.38
N SER A 188 -2.54 12.72 -2.13
CA SER A 188 -2.65 13.25 -3.48
C SER A 188 -2.74 14.79 -3.51
N SER A 189 -3.10 15.39 -2.39
CA SER A 189 -3.18 16.84 -2.22
C SER A 189 -1.81 17.46 -1.95
N ASN A 190 -1.59 18.69 -2.43
CA ASN A 190 -0.38 19.45 -2.14
C ASN A 190 -0.34 20.04 -0.71
N GLU A 191 -1.40 19.87 0.06
CA GLU A 191 -1.48 20.35 1.46
C GLU A 191 -0.63 19.51 2.42
N PHE A 192 -0.34 18.28 2.05
CA PHE A 192 0.38 17.31 2.89
C PHE A 192 1.59 16.76 2.17
N ILE A 193 2.62 16.41 2.94
CA ILE A 193 3.77 15.68 2.43
C ILE A 193 3.95 14.38 3.23
N LEU A 194 4.41 13.35 2.56
CA LEU A 194 4.85 12.11 3.20
C LEU A 194 6.34 12.24 3.50
N LEU A 195 6.72 12.03 4.78
CA LEU A 195 8.12 12.07 5.16
C LEU A 195 8.83 10.79 4.75
N GLU A 196 10.06 10.90 4.29
CA GLU A 196 10.90 9.75 4.00
C GLU A 196 11.35 9.08 5.29
N ASP A 197 11.15 7.76 5.40
CA ASP A 197 11.69 6.93 6.47
C ASP A 197 13.17 6.61 6.16
N ASP A 198 14.05 7.60 6.35
CA ASP A 198 15.44 7.57 5.91
C ASP A 198 16.31 6.55 6.64
N LYS A 199 15.91 6.11 7.83
CA LYS A 199 16.58 5.05 8.58
C LYS A 199 15.91 3.69 8.49
N HIS A 200 14.91 3.56 7.62
CA HIS A 200 14.21 2.30 7.36
C HIS A 200 13.70 1.59 8.61
N PHE A 201 12.97 2.33 9.45
CA PHE A 201 12.37 1.77 10.65
C PHE A 201 11.26 0.77 10.31
N TRP A 202 10.36 1.12 9.38
CA TRP A 202 9.28 0.24 9.00
C TRP A 202 9.69 -0.74 7.90
N PRO A 203 9.12 -1.98 7.91
CA PRO A 203 9.30 -2.90 6.80
C PRO A 203 8.59 -2.39 5.54
N PRO A 204 9.01 -2.82 4.34
CA PRO A 204 8.35 -2.45 3.10
C PRO A 204 7.08 -3.27 2.88
N TYR A 205 6.09 -2.64 2.24
CA TYR A 205 4.83 -3.26 1.83
C TYR A 205 4.57 -2.96 0.35
N ASN A 206 5.46 -3.43 -0.50
CA ASN A 206 5.30 -3.30 -1.95
C ASN A 206 4.21 -4.23 -2.46
N ILE A 207 3.41 -3.73 -3.40
CA ILE A 207 2.35 -4.51 -4.03
C ILE A 207 2.96 -5.62 -4.86
N ILE A 208 2.46 -6.85 -4.70
CA ILE A 208 2.86 -8.02 -5.48
C ILE A 208 1.63 -8.81 -5.92
N PRO A 209 1.58 -9.29 -7.17
CA PRO A 209 0.55 -10.24 -7.58
C PRO A 209 0.89 -11.63 -7.06
N VAL A 210 -0.04 -12.24 -6.34
CA VAL A 210 0.02 -13.66 -6.00
C VAL A 210 -0.76 -14.41 -7.09
N VAL A 211 -0.13 -15.37 -7.75
CA VAL A 211 -0.75 -16.17 -8.81
C VAL A 211 -0.38 -17.63 -8.63
N ARG A 212 -1.36 -18.51 -8.58
CA ARG A 212 -1.12 -19.94 -8.44
C ARG A 212 -0.19 -20.45 -9.54
N GLN A 213 0.82 -21.22 -9.18
CA GLN A 213 1.79 -21.76 -10.13
C GLN A 213 1.11 -22.59 -11.22
N LYS A 214 0.02 -23.28 -10.89
CA LYS A 214 -0.77 -24.04 -11.85
C LYS A 214 -1.28 -23.16 -13.01
N VAL A 215 -1.70 -21.94 -12.71
CA VAL A 215 -2.17 -20.97 -13.73
C VAL A 215 -1.02 -20.55 -14.63
N ILE A 216 0.13 -20.20 -14.06
CA ILE A 216 1.32 -19.79 -14.80
C ILE A 216 1.84 -20.93 -15.69
N ASN A 217 1.84 -22.16 -15.19
CA ASN A 217 2.28 -23.32 -15.96
C ASN A 217 1.37 -23.59 -17.16
N ALA A 218 0.05 -23.44 -16.98
CA ALA A 218 -0.92 -23.65 -18.05
C ALA A 218 -1.01 -22.47 -19.02
N HIS A 219 -0.77 -21.26 -18.51
CA HIS A 219 -0.94 -20.00 -19.25
C HIS A 219 0.22 -19.05 -18.94
N PRO A 220 1.41 -19.27 -19.53
CA PRO A 220 2.62 -18.47 -19.23
C PRO A 220 2.48 -16.98 -19.56
N ASP A 221 1.60 -16.62 -20.50
CA ASP A 221 1.33 -15.22 -20.87
C ASP A 221 0.70 -14.41 -19.75
N VAL A 222 0.04 -15.06 -18.79
CA VAL A 222 -0.53 -14.38 -17.62
C VAL A 222 0.54 -13.61 -16.84
N ALA A 223 1.73 -14.19 -16.65
CA ALA A 223 2.82 -13.52 -15.97
C ALA A 223 3.24 -12.21 -16.67
N GLU A 224 3.41 -12.25 -17.98
CA GLU A 224 3.77 -11.08 -18.80
C GLU A 224 2.72 -9.98 -18.72
N ILE A 225 1.45 -10.37 -18.86
CA ILE A 225 0.30 -9.45 -18.83
C ILE A 225 0.24 -8.72 -17.48
N ILE A 226 0.34 -9.45 -16.38
CA ILE A 226 0.24 -8.90 -15.02
C ILE A 226 1.47 -8.09 -14.65
N ASN A 227 2.66 -8.54 -15.02
CA ASN A 227 3.90 -7.79 -14.77
C ASN A 227 3.91 -6.42 -15.46
N LYS A 228 3.25 -6.29 -16.61
CA LYS A 228 3.08 -5.00 -17.28
C LYS A 228 2.24 -4.02 -16.44
N ILE A 229 1.20 -4.52 -15.77
CA ILE A 229 0.41 -3.71 -14.82
C ILE A 229 1.29 -3.25 -13.66
N SER A 230 2.02 -4.18 -13.04
CA SER A 230 2.90 -3.87 -11.90
C SER A 230 3.97 -2.82 -12.25
N ALA A 231 4.54 -2.89 -13.45
CA ALA A 231 5.56 -1.95 -13.91
C ALA A 231 5.02 -0.53 -14.11
N ALA A 232 3.71 -0.36 -14.24
CA ALA A 232 3.06 0.94 -14.49
C ALA A 232 2.66 1.67 -13.20
N ILE A 233 2.82 1.06 -12.02
CA ILE A 233 2.26 1.58 -10.77
C ILE A 233 3.38 1.86 -9.76
N ASP A 234 3.63 3.15 -9.51
CA ASP A 234 4.43 3.64 -8.39
C ASP A 234 3.52 4.10 -7.24
N THR A 235 4.12 4.51 -6.12
CA THR A 235 3.36 4.94 -4.94
C THR A 235 2.49 6.16 -5.23
N GLU A 236 3.01 7.13 -5.97
CA GLU A 236 2.26 8.34 -6.35
C GLU A 236 1.04 8.00 -7.20
N THR A 237 1.20 7.13 -8.19
CA THR A 237 0.11 6.65 -9.04
C THR A 237 -0.98 5.96 -8.21
N MET A 238 -0.58 5.05 -7.31
CA MET A 238 -1.54 4.33 -6.47
C MET A 238 -2.31 5.29 -5.56
N THR A 239 -1.63 6.27 -4.99
CA THR A 239 -2.25 7.32 -4.16
C THR A 239 -3.31 8.10 -4.94
N LYS A 240 -3.02 8.48 -6.17
CA LYS A 240 -3.97 9.19 -7.05
C LYS A 240 -5.19 8.34 -7.40
N LEU A 241 -4.99 7.07 -7.71
CA LEU A 241 -6.11 6.15 -7.99
C LEU A 241 -7.00 5.97 -6.76
N ASN A 242 -6.41 5.82 -5.59
CA ASN A 242 -7.16 5.75 -4.32
C ASN A 242 -7.97 7.02 -4.09
N ALA A 243 -7.42 8.20 -4.39
CA ALA A 243 -8.09 9.47 -4.22
C ALA A 243 -9.33 9.60 -5.11
N GLN A 244 -9.27 9.09 -6.33
CA GLN A 244 -10.43 9.11 -7.24
C GLN A 244 -11.61 8.32 -6.65
N VAL A 245 -11.34 7.21 -5.97
CA VAL A 245 -12.38 6.42 -5.31
C VAL A 245 -12.78 7.02 -3.96
N ASP A 246 -11.82 7.27 -3.09
CA ASP A 246 -12.08 7.58 -1.68
C ASP A 246 -12.48 9.05 -1.46
N ILE A 247 -11.97 9.97 -2.26
CA ILE A 247 -12.25 11.41 -2.15
C ILE A 247 -13.27 11.85 -3.19
N ASP A 248 -13.03 11.55 -4.48
CA ASP A 248 -13.86 11.98 -5.58
C ASP A 248 -15.12 11.12 -5.75
N LYS A 249 -15.21 10.00 -5.02
CA LYS A 249 -16.35 9.09 -5.01
C LYS A 249 -16.69 8.47 -6.37
N GLU A 250 -15.67 8.30 -7.21
CA GLU A 250 -15.80 7.53 -8.45
C GLU A 250 -15.86 6.04 -8.14
N GLU A 251 -16.50 5.27 -9.01
CA GLU A 251 -16.54 3.81 -8.88
C GLU A 251 -15.17 3.23 -9.20
N TYR A 252 -14.70 2.25 -8.42
CA TYR A 252 -13.36 1.66 -8.63
C TYR A 252 -13.23 1.03 -10.01
N GLU A 253 -14.32 0.50 -10.58
CA GLU A 253 -14.34 -0.09 -11.92
C GLU A 253 -13.99 0.96 -12.99
N ASP A 254 -14.54 2.15 -12.86
CA ASP A 254 -14.30 3.27 -13.79
C ASP A 254 -12.87 3.81 -13.63
N VAL A 255 -12.41 3.95 -12.40
CA VAL A 255 -11.03 4.39 -12.10
C VAL A 255 -10.02 3.41 -12.71
N ALA A 256 -10.21 2.12 -12.51
CA ALA A 256 -9.35 1.10 -13.09
C ALA A 256 -9.40 1.09 -14.62
N ALA A 257 -10.58 1.19 -15.21
CA ALA A 257 -10.75 1.20 -16.67
C ALA A 257 -10.05 2.40 -17.31
N ASP A 258 -10.21 3.58 -16.74
CA ASP A 258 -9.58 4.81 -17.24
C ASP A 258 -8.05 4.73 -17.16
N PHE A 259 -7.51 4.24 -16.04
CA PHE A 259 -6.07 4.04 -15.89
C PHE A 259 -5.54 2.99 -16.86
N TYR A 260 -6.22 1.85 -16.96
CA TYR A 260 -5.81 0.78 -17.88
C TYR A 260 -5.73 1.28 -19.33
N ALA A 261 -6.66 2.11 -19.76
CA ALA A 261 -6.64 2.71 -21.09
C ALA A 261 -5.37 3.52 -21.37
N THR A 262 -4.71 4.05 -20.34
CA THR A 262 -3.47 4.82 -20.48
C THR A 262 -2.22 3.97 -20.59
N ILE A 263 -2.28 2.70 -20.20
CA ILE A 263 -1.10 1.82 -20.09
C ILE A 263 -1.13 0.60 -21.03
N LYS A 264 -2.25 0.29 -21.68
CA LYS A 264 -2.37 -0.85 -22.60
C LYS A 264 -1.72 -0.61 -23.98
#